data_5a32c4507f1f6c1f52025a05814ee8d4
#
_entry.id   5a32c4507f1f6c1f52025a05814ee8d4
#
_cell.length_a   1.000
_cell.length_b   1.000
_cell.length_c   1.000
_cell.angle_alpha   90.00
_cell.angle_beta   90.00
_cell.angle_gamma   90.00
#
_symmetry.space_group_name_H-M   'P 1'
#
loop_
_entity.id
_entity.type
_entity.pdbx_description
1 polymer ?
#
loop_
_entity_poly.entity_id
_entity_poly.type
_entity_poly.pdbx_seq_one_letter_code
_entity_poly.pdbx_strand_id
1 'polypeptide(L)'
;MAGALENAARDLRYLDEDANESDFGYVFSVSGPVVIAEKMTGSAMLELVRVGHEALVGEVIRIEGDKATIQVYEETAGLTVGDPVLKSGKPLSVELGPGLSSNIFDGIQRPLKAIQEVSQSIYIPRGIDTPALDKKLEWQFEPSSSVRVGDHVAGGDVFGS
;
A
#
# COMPACT_ATOMS: atom_id res chain seq x y z
N MET A 1 -18.82 -5.61 -24.92
CA MET A 1 -19.40 -5.99 -23.62
C MET A 1 -18.51 -6.88 -22.75
N ALA A 2 -17.64 -7.73 -23.30
CA ALA A 2 -16.72 -8.55 -22.52
C ALA A 2 -15.68 -7.74 -21.70
N GLY A 3 -15.12 -6.66 -22.26
CA GLY A 3 -14.10 -5.85 -21.58
C GLY A 3 -14.60 -5.06 -20.35
N ALA A 4 -15.87 -4.71 -20.28
CA ALA A 4 -16.45 -4.01 -19.12
C ALA A 4 -16.64 -4.95 -17.91
N LEU A 5 -16.94 -6.22 -18.18
CA LEU A 5 -17.07 -7.25 -17.13
C LEU A 5 -15.70 -7.70 -16.61
N GLU A 6 -14.70 -7.69 -17.48
CA GLU A 6 -13.32 -8.05 -17.12
C GLU A 6 -12.64 -6.94 -16.29
N ASN A 7 -12.95 -5.67 -16.58
CA ASN A 7 -12.52 -4.54 -15.76
C ASN A 7 -13.24 -4.53 -14.40
N ALA A 8 -14.55 -4.77 -14.36
CA ALA A 8 -15.31 -4.88 -13.11
C ALA A 8 -14.80 -6.05 -12.23
N ALA A 9 -14.39 -7.15 -12.84
CA ALA A 9 -13.80 -8.28 -12.12
C ALA A 9 -12.36 -8.00 -11.66
N ARG A 10 -11.64 -7.08 -12.30
CA ARG A 10 -10.33 -6.57 -11.84
C ARG A 10 -10.49 -5.64 -10.63
N ASP A 11 -11.47 -4.75 -10.68
CA ASP A 11 -11.76 -3.82 -9.57
C ASP A 11 -12.19 -4.55 -8.29
N LEU A 12 -12.81 -5.73 -8.41
CA LEU A 12 -13.19 -6.56 -7.27
C LEU A 12 -12.01 -7.32 -6.62
N ARG A 13 -10.86 -7.45 -7.29
CA ARG A 13 -9.70 -8.16 -6.73
C ARG A 13 -8.90 -7.35 -5.71
N TYR A 14 -9.11 -6.04 -5.64
CA TYR A 14 -8.44 -5.17 -4.67
C TYR A 14 -9.20 -5.00 -3.36
N LEU A 15 -10.44 -5.47 -3.32
CA LEU A 15 -11.15 -5.63 -2.05
C LEU A 15 -10.72 -7.01 -1.53
N ASP A 16 -9.82 -7.04 -0.56
CA ASP A 16 -9.49 -8.25 0.17
C ASP A 16 -10.80 -8.93 0.55
N GLU A 17 -11.02 -10.17 0.11
CA GLU A 17 -12.26 -10.92 0.38
C GLU A 17 -12.50 -11.08 1.88
N ASP A 18 -11.49 -10.78 2.71
CA ASP A 18 -11.51 -10.82 4.17
C ASP A 18 -11.72 -9.44 4.84
N ALA A 19 -11.82 -8.34 4.07
CA ALA A 19 -12.03 -7.00 4.65
C ALA A 19 -13.46 -6.88 5.19
N ASN A 20 -13.57 -6.63 6.50
CA ASN A 20 -14.87 -6.39 7.15
C ASN A 20 -15.42 -5.02 6.71
N GLU A 21 -16.74 -4.87 6.69
CA GLU A 21 -17.42 -3.60 6.38
C GLU A 21 -16.94 -2.44 7.30
N SER A 22 -16.44 -2.75 8.49
CA SER A 22 -15.84 -1.81 9.43
C SER A 22 -14.51 -1.22 8.97
N ASP A 23 -13.84 -1.86 7.99
CA ASP A 23 -12.54 -1.41 7.49
C ASP A 23 -12.64 -0.38 6.37
N PHE A 24 -13.87 -0.10 5.93
CA PHE A 24 -14.14 0.89 4.90
C PHE A 24 -14.66 2.21 5.46
N GLY A 25 -14.07 3.30 4.97
CA GLY A 25 -14.65 4.63 4.99
C GLY A 25 -15.11 5.01 3.59
N TYR A 26 -15.61 6.24 3.42
CA TYR A 26 -16.08 6.74 2.14
C TYR A 26 -15.59 8.17 1.92
N VAL A 27 -15.27 8.50 0.69
CA VAL A 27 -14.86 9.86 0.30
C VAL A 27 -16.00 10.83 0.55
N PHE A 28 -15.77 11.82 1.39
CA PHE A 28 -16.70 12.91 1.68
C PHE A 28 -16.43 14.12 0.78
N SER A 29 -15.18 14.49 0.56
CA SER A 29 -14.80 15.57 -0.34
C SER A 29 -13.38 15.40 -0.86
N VAL A 30 -13.12 15.95 -2.04
CA VAL A 30 -11.80 15.93 -2.69
C VAL A 30 -11.38 17.37 -2.96
N SER A 31 -10.14 17.72 -2.55
CA SER A 31 -9.55 19.05 -2.77
C SER A 31 -8.08 18.90 -3.18
N GLY A 32 -7.83 18.77 -4.49
CA GLY A 32 -6.48 18.48 -4.97
C GLY A 32 -5.95 17.16 -4.39
N PRO A 33 -4.74 17.14 -3.82
CA PRO A 33 -4.15 15.93 -3.24
C PRO A 33 -4.75 15.56 -1.87
N VAL A 34 -5.64 16.40 -1.32
CA VAL A 34 -6.26 16.19 -0.02
C VAL A 34 -7.67 15.64 -0.19
N VAL A 35 -7.94 14.52 0.45
CA VAL A 35 -9.24 13.86 0.48
C VAL A 35 -9.74 13.82 1.92
N ILE A 36 -11.00 14.19 2.14
CA ILE A 36 -11.67 14.00 3.42
C ILE A 36 -12.56 12.77 3.27
N ALA A 37 -12.38 11.78 4.14
CA ALA A 37 -13.20 10.59 4.21
C ALA A 37 -14.03 10.58 5.49
N GLU A 38 -15.22 10.00 5.42
CA GLU A 38 -16.12 9.78 6.55
C GLU A 38 -16.19 8.30 6.92
N LYS A 39 -16.77 7.98 8.07
CA LYS A 39 -16.80 6.62 8.66
C LYS A 39 -15.40 6.05 8.92
N MET A 40 -14.45 6.92 9.21
CA MET A 40 -13.07 6.57 9.50
C MET A 40 -12.82 6.27 10.99
N THR A 41 -13.86 5.88 11.72
CA THR A 41 -13.74 5.49 13.13
C THR A 41 -12.73 4.34 13.28
N GLY A 42 -11.81 4.49 14.24
CA GLY A 42 -10.75 3.50 14.48
C GLY A 42 -9.47 3.69 13.65
N SER A 43 -9.47 4.63 12.71
CA SER A 43 -8.22 4.99 12.00
C SER A 43 -7.22 5.66 12.95
N ALA A 44 -5.94 5.45 12.67
CA ALA A 44 -4.84 6.08 13.39
C ALA A 44 -4.22 7.23 12.57
N MET A 45 -3.52 8.14 13.26
CA MET A 45 -2.67 9.13 12.60
C MET A 45 -1.53 8.42 11.87
N LEU A 46 -1.18 8.92 10.67
CA LEU A 46 -0.15 8.36 9.78
C LEU A 46 -0.49 6.94 9.26
N GLU A 47 -1.73 6.52 9.40
CA GLU A 47 -2.19 5.27 8.84
C GLU A 47 -2.21 5.33 7.31
N LEU A 48 -1.68 4.29 6.67
CA LEU A 48 -1.81 4.09 5.23
C LEU A 48 -3.26 3.72 4.89
N VAL A 49 -3.80 4.36 3.87
CA VAL A 49 -5.13 4.07 3.34
C VAL A 49 -5.11 3.95 1.83
N ARG A 50 -6.06 3.20 1.29
CA ARG A 50 -6.28 3.07 -0.14
C ARG A 50 -7.57 3.77 -0.52
N VAL A 51 -7.49 4.79 -1.37
CA VAL A 51 -8.60 5.69 -1.69
C VAL A 51 -9.15 5.40 -3.07
N GLY A 52 -10.46 5.24 -3.14
CA GLY A 52 -11.20 5.02 -4.39
C GLY A 52 -11.03 3.63 -4.97
N HIS A 53 -11.73 3.39 -6.06
CA HIS A 53 -11.70 2.11 -6.79
C HIS A 53 -10.32 1.81 -7.41
N GLU A 54 -9.54 2.84 -7.71
CA GLU A 54 -8.17 2.69 -8.19
C GLU A 54 -7.17 2.38 -7.07
N ALA A 55 -7.60 2.32 -5.80
CA ALA A 55 -6.78 2.04 -4.63
C ALA A 55 -5.57 2.98 -4.49
N LEU A 56 -5.78 4.29 -4.70
CA LEU A 56 -4.74 5.30 -4.61
C LEU A 56 -4.13 5.34 -3.21
N VAL A 57 -2.81 5.38 -3.13
CA VAL A 57 -2.10 5.37 -1.85
C VAL A 57 -2.19 6.73 -1.19
N GLY A 58 -2.63 6.75 0.06
CA GLY A 58 -2.71 7.96 0.88
C GLY A 58 -2.39 7.69 2.34
N GLU A 59 -2.20 8.76 3.09
CA GLU A 59 -1.87 8.75 4.52
C GLU A 59 -2.83 9.65 5.28
N VAL A 60 -3.28 9.20 6.45
CA VAL A 60 -4.13 9.98 7.35
C VAL A 60 -3.29 11.05 8.05
N ILE A 61 -3.55 12.32 7.74
CA ILE A 61 -2.83 13.47 8.32
C ILE A 61 -3.60 14.18 9.43
N ARG A 62 -4.91 13.95 9.55
CA ARG A 62 -5.75 14.55 10.58
C ARG A 62 -7.00 13.73 10.79
N ILE A 63 -7.47 13.66 12.05
CA ILE A 63 -8.70 12.96 12.40
C ILE A 63 -9.59 13.94 13.17
N GLU A 64 -10.85 14.03 12.77
CA GLU A 64 -11.89 14.88 13.39
C GLU A 64 -13.19 14.09 13.52
N GLY A 65 -13.42 13.55 14.72
CA GLY A 65 -14.60 12.71 14.97
C GLY A 65 -14.55 11.41 14.18
N ASP A 66 -15.52 11.22 13.29
CA ASP A 66 -15.61 10.09 12.36
C ASP A 66 -14.97 10.35 11.00
N LYS A 67 -14.45 11.57 10.80
CA LYS A 67 -13.81 11.98 9.55
C LYS A 67 -12.29 11.97 9.67
N ALA A 68 -11.64 11.59 8.58
CA ALA A 68 -10.19 11.67 8.44
C ALA A 68 -9.83 12.52 7.22
N THR A 69 -8.83 13.37 7.38
CA THR A 69 -8.19 14.07 6.28
C THR A 69 -7.01 13.23 5.81
N ILE A 70 -6.99 12.91 4.54
CA ILE A 70 -6.03 12.01 3.91
C ILE A 70 -5.23 12.80 2.88
N GLN A 71 -3.92 12.70 2.92
CA GLN A 71 -3.06 13.17 1.85
C GLN A 71 -2.80 12.00 0.88
N VAL A 72 -3.26 12.12 -0.34
CA VAL A 72 -3.03 11.13 -1.40
C VAL A 72 -1.72 11.45 -2.11
N TYR A 73 -0.89 10.43 -2.33
CA TYR A 73 0.42 10.59 -2.98
C TYR A 73 0.36 10.53 -4.50
N GLU A 74 -0.78 10.12 -5.03
CA GLU A 74 -1.03 9.99 -6.45
C GLU A 74 -2.05 11.03 -6.92
N GLU A 75 -2.24 11.14 -8.23
CA GLU A 75 -3.21 12.04 -8.82
C GLU A 75 -4.65 11.61 -8.46
N THR A 76 -5.41 12.53 -7.90
CA THR A 76 -6.78 12.30 -7.43
C THR A 76 -7.86 12.54 -8.50
N ALA A 77 -7.46 12.83 -9.73
CA ALA A 77 -8.40 13.01 -10.84
C ALA A 77 -9.22 11.73 -11.04
N GLY A 78 -10.55 11.88 -11.02
CA GLY A 78 -11.48 10.74 -11.14
C GLY A 78 -12.03 10.21 -9.83
N LEU A 79 -11.52 10.63 -8.67
CA LEU A 79 -12.15 10.34 -7.39
C LEU A 79 -13.48 11.08 -7.27
N THR A 80 -14.49 10.37 -6.79
CA THR A 80 -15.83 10.91 -6.55
C THR A 80 -16.23 10.78 -5.08
N VAL A 81 -17.17 11.63 -4.68
CA VAL A 81 -17.78 11.52 -3.35
C VAL A 81 -18.55 10.21 -3.26
N GLY A 82 -18.32 9.47 -2.18
CA GLY A 82 -18.87 8.14 -1.96
C GLY A 82 -17.97 6.98 -2.37
N ASP A 83 -16.82 7.25 -3.02
CA ASP A 83 -15.85 6.20 -3.31
C ASP A 83 -15.32 5.55 -2.02
N PRO A 84 -15.01 4.26 -2.03
CA PRO A 84 -14.54 3.56 -0.83
C PRO A 84 -13.13 3.99 -0.44
N VAL A 85 -12.86 3.98 0.86
CA VAL A 85 -11.54 4.20 1.43
C VAL A 85 -11.23 3.02 2.34
N LEU A 86 -10.25 2.20 1.97
CA LEU A 86 -9.83 1.04 2.75
C LEU A 86 -8.78 1.45 3.77
N LYS A 87 -9.03 1.14 5.04
CA LYS A 87 -8.09 1.31 6.15
C LYS A 87 -7.14 0.12 6.21
N SER A 88 -5.83 0.37 6.31
CA SER A 88 -4.84 -0.71 6.40
C SER A 88 -4.51 -1.13 7.84
N GLY A 89 -4.88 -0.32 8.84
CA GLY A 89 -4.52 -0.51 10.24
C GLY A 89 -3.02 -0.35 10.53
N LYS A 90 -2.23 0.11 9.56
CA LYS A 90 -0.76 0.20 9.66
C LYS A 90 -0.28 1.54 9.11
N PRO A 91 0.77 2.13 9.70
CA PRO A 91 1.44 3.27 9.08
C PRO A 91 2.18 2.84 7.81
N LEU A 92 2.57 3.81 6.98
CA LEU A 92 3.44 3.57 5.86
C LEU A 92 4.72 2.89 6.35
N SER A 93 5.00 1.71 5.84
CA SER A 93 6.15 0.90 6.25
C SER A 93 6.85 0.34 5.03
N VAL A 94 8.14 0.09 5.16
CA VAL A 94 8.99 -0.45 4.09
C VAL A 94 9.38 -1.90 4.41
N GLU A 95 9.38 -2.74 3.39
CA GLU A 95 9.92 -4.10 3.51
C GLU A 95 11.45 -4.04 3.37
N LEU A 96 12.16 -4.56 4.37
CA LEU A 96 13.60 -4.69 4.34
C LEU A 96 13.97 -6.14 4.07
N GLY A 97 14.86 -6.37 3.11
CA GLY A 97 15.28 -7.71 2.75
C GLY A 97 16.33 -7.75 1.65
N PRO A 98 16.81 -8.94 1.30
CA PRO A 98 17.73 -9.11 0.18
C PRO A 98 17.11 -8.57 -1.12
N GLY A 99 17.94 -7.98 -1.98
CA GLY A 99 17.49 -7.42 -3.27
C GLY A 99 17.17 -5.93 -3.24
N LEU A 100 17.13 -5.27 -2.09
CA LEU A 100 16.94 -3.81 -2.01
C LEU A 100 18.00 -3.04 -2.80
N SER A 101 19.26 -3.41 -2.65
CA SER A 101 20.39 -2.69 -3.24
C SER A 101 20.47 -2.81 -4.77
N SER A 102 19.76 -3.74 -5.36
CA SER A 102 19.73 -3.96 -6.82
C SER A 102 18.56 -3.30 -7.54
N ASN A 103 17.66 -2.65 -6.80
CA ASN A 103 16.46 -2.03 -7.34
C ASN A 103 16.42 -0.53 -7.10
N ILE A 104 15.63 0.17 -7.91
CA ILE A 104 15.33 1.59 -7.76
C ILE A 104 13.88 1.71 -7.30
N PHE A 105 13.67 2.45 -6.23
CA PHE A 105 12.35 2.65 -5.63
C PHE A 105 11.95 4.13 -5.64
N ASP A 106 10.66 4.36 -5.58
CA ASP A 106 10.11 5.69 -5.31
C ASP A 106 9.98 5.95 -3.78
N GLY A 107 9.38 7.09 -3.40
CA GLY A 107 9.24 7.49 -1.99
C GLY A 107 8.32 6.60 -1.14
N ILE A 108 7.50 5.75 -1.75
CA ILE A 108 6.62 4.78 -1.07
C ILE A 108 7.02 3.33 -1.34
N GLN A 109 8.29 3.12 -1.70
CA GLN A 109 8.91 1.82 -1.96
C GLN A 109 8.29 1.02 -3.12
N ARG A 110 7.78 1.68 -4.17
CA ARG A 110 7.37 0.99 -5.40
C ARG A 110 8.58 0.71 -6.29
N PRO A 111 8.80 -0.53 -6.76
CA PRO A 111 9.95 -0.89 -7.59
C PRO A 111 9.76 -0.38 -9.02
N LEU A 112 10.46 0.69 -9.39
CA LEU A 112 10.25 1.40 -10.66
C LEU A 112 10.54 0.54 -11.89
N LYS A 113 11.56 -0.31 -11.84
CA LYS A 113 11.90 -1.21 -12.94
C LYS A 113 10.83 -2.26 -13.18
N ALA A 114 10.34 -2.90 -12.14
CA ALA A 114 9.26 -3.90 -12.25
C ALA A 114 7.95 -3.26 -12.75
N ILE A 115 7.64 -2.04 -12.28
CA ILE A 115 6.48 -1.28 -12.77
C ILE A 115 6.62 -0.98 -14.27
N GLN A 116 7.78 -0.55 -14.73
CA GLN A 116 8.03 -0.29 -16.14
C GLN A 116 7.86 -1.54 -17.01
N GLU A 117 8.34 -2.68 -16.53
CA GLU A 117 8.20 -3.98 -17.24
C GLU A 117 6.74 -4.42 -17.34
N VAL A 118 5.94 -4.19 -16.29
CA VAL A 118 4.51 -4.55 -16.26
C VAL A 118 3.66 -3.57 -17.07
N SER A 119 3.89 -2.28 -16.92
CA SER A 119 3.09 -1.23 -17.57
C SER A 119 3.50 -0.97 -19.02
N GLN A 120 4.72 -1.34 -19.39
CA GLN A 120 5.36 -0.98 -20.67
C GLN A 120 5.32 0.54 -20.95
N SER A 121 5.28 1.35 -19.92
CA SER A 121 5.19 2.81 -19.96
C SER A 121 6.33 3.43 -19.18
N ILE A 122 6.71 4.64 -19.59
CA ILE A 122 7.65 5.50 -18.82
C ILE A 122 6.94 6.15 -17.63
N TYR A 123 5.61 6.20 -17.63
CA TYR A 123 4.81 6.77 -16.56
C TYR A 123 4.32 5.68 -15.63
N ILE A 124 4.33 5.95 -14.33
CA ILE A 124 3.78 5.06 -13.31
C ILE A 124 2.25 5.15 -13.38
N PRO A 125 1.55 4.03 -13.68
CA PRO A 125 0.09 4.02 -13.63
C PRO A 125 -0.41 4.27 -12.21
N ARG A 126 -1.58 4.88 -12.08
CA ARG A 126 -2.24 5.09 -10.79
C ARG A 126 -2.68 3.76 -10.19
N GLY A 127 -2.61 3.67 -8.87
CA GLY A 127 -3.09 2.51 -8.12
C GLY A 127 -2.34 1.21 -8.40
N ILE A 128 -1.15 1.27 -9.02
CA ILE A 128 -0.37 0.07 -9.28
C ILE A 128 0.15 -0.52 -7.97
N ASP A 129 -0.15 -1.79 -7.75
CA ASP A 129 0.33 -2.55 -6.60
C ASP A 129 1.33 -3.61 -7.07
N THR A 130 2.61 -3.29 -6.89
CA THR A 130 3.71 -4.19 -7.21
C THR A 130 4.51 -4.44 -5.94
N PRO A 131 4.73 -5.71 -5.54
CA PRO A 131 5.52 -6.02 -4.35
C PRO A 131 6.90 -5.35 -4.41
N ALA A 132 7.31 -4.74 -3.30
CA ALA A 132 8.59 -4.05 -3.20
C ALA A 132 9.78 -4.99 -3.41
N LEU A 133 9.65 -6.23 -2.94
CA LEU A 133 10.67 -7.27 -3.09
C LEU A 133 10.08 -8.51 -3.78
N ASP A 134 10.84 -9.12 -4.67
CA ASP A 134 10.48 -10.41 -5.26
C ASP A 134 10.73 -11.54 -4.24
N LYS A 135 9.66 -12.01 -3.62
CA LYS A 135 9.69 -13.09 -2.62
C LYS A 135 9.93 -14.49 -3.24
N LYS A 136 9.96 -14.60 -4.57
CA LYS A 136 10.23 -15.87 -5.26
C LYS A 136 11.71 -16.10 -5.52
N LEU A 137 12.54 -15.06 -5.38
CA LEU A 137 13.98 -15.19 -5.50
C LEU A 137 14.53 -15.95 -4.30
N GLU A 138 15.29 -16.99 -4.59
CA GLU A 138 16.01 -17.76 -3.58
C GLU A 138 17.36 -17.08 -3.29
N TRP A 139 17.66 -16.94 -2.01
CA TRP A 139 18.90 -16.35 -1.53
C TRP A 139 19.70 -17.40 -0.75
N GLN A 140 21.00 -17.43 -0.93
CA GLN A 140 21.84 -18.27 -0.09
C GLN A 140 21.90 -17.63 1.31
N PHE A 141 21.50 -18.40 2.33
CA PHE A 141 21.52 -17.95 3.71
C PHE A 141 22.58 -18.72 4.50
N GLU A 142 23.51 -18.02 5.11
CA GLU A 142 24.53 -18.57 5.99
C GLU A 142 24.21 -18.18 7.43
N PRO A 143 23.74 -19.12 8.29
CA PRO A 143 23.38 -18.81 9.67
C PRO A 143 24.61 -18.47 10.48
N SER A 144 24.49 -17.47 11.37
CA SER A 144 25.56 -17.11 12.32
C SER A 144 25.74 -18.22 13.35
N SER A 145 26.99 -18.52 13.67
CA SER A 145 27.32 -19.47 14.74
C SER A 145 27.04 -18.94 16.16
N SER A 146 26.83 -17.62 16.29
CA SER A 146 26.58 -16.95 17.57
C SER A 146 25.14 -17.04 18.05
N VAL A 147 24.18 -17.40 17.18
CA VAL A 147 22.75 -17.44 17.50
C VAL A 147 22.20 -18.84 17.24
N ARG A 148 21.38 -19.35 18.15
CA ARG A 148 20.75 -20.66 18.06
C ARG A 148 19.22 -20.53 18.07
N VAL A 149 18.53 -21.55 17.56
CA VAL A 149 17.07 -21.61 17.64
C VAL A 149 16.62 -21.62 19.11
N GLY A 150 15.79 -20.63 19.46
CA GLY A 150 15.31 -20.42 20.83
C GLY A 150 16.00 -19.28 21.57
N ASP A 151 17.09 -18.72 21.03
CA ASP A 151 17.75 -17.56 21.61
C ASP A 151 16.92 -16.29 21.41
N HIS A 152 16.97 -15.38 22.37
CA HIS A 152 16.41 -14.04 22.24
C HIS A 152 17.30 -13.19 21.34
N VAL A 153 16.69 -12.58 20.32
CA VAL A 153 17.36 -11.62 19.43
C VAL A 153 16.71 -10.24 19.56
N ALA A 154 17.50 -9.20 19.44
CA ALA A 154 17.08 -7.81 19.48
C ALA A 154 17.38 -7.11 18.14
N GLY A 155 16.81 -5.91 17.95
CA GLY A 155 17.14 -5.08 16.79
C GLY A 155 18.65 -4.77 16.76
N GLY A 156 19.31 -5.14 15.64
CA GLY A 156 20.76 -4.99 15.45
C GLY A 156 21.56 -6.29 15.59
N ASP A 157 20.96 -7.36 16.09
CA ASP A 157 21.64 -8.66 16.15
C ASP A 157 21.73 -9.30 14.76
N VAL A 158 22.90 -9.77 14.40
CA VAL A 158 23.15 -10.46 13.14
C VAL A 158 22.98 -11.96 13.34
N PHE A 159 21.92 -12.54 12.81
CA PHE A 159 21.64 -13.98 12.90
C PHE A 159 22.08 -14.79 11.67
N GLY A 160 22.53 -14.10 10.61
CA GLY A 160 23.06 -14.71 9.40
C GLY A 160 23.37 -13.69 8.31
N SER A 161 23.92 -14.15 7.23
CA SER A 161 24.27 -13.37 6.03
C SER A 161 23.86 -14.12 4.76
#